data_e7c9edfcfb14c401b4fa3d234c4bfc1b
#
_entry.id   e7c9edfcfb14c401b4fa3d234c4bfc1b
#
_cell.length_a   1.000
_cell.length_b   1.000
_cell.length_c   1.000
_cell.angle_alpha   90.00
_cell.angle_beta   90.00
_cell.angle_gamma   90.00
#
_symmetry.space_group_name_H-M   'P 1'
#
loop_
_entity.id
_entity.type
_entity.pdbx_description
1 polymer ?
#
loop_
_entity_poly.entity_id
_entity_poly.type
_entity_poly.pdbx_seq_one_letter_code
_entity_poly.pdbx_strand_id
1 'polypeptide(L)'
;MATVKDLKSLASGEEATFRARVLRLWEVGGLRMALVGDESGLTRVELGAAAVEEGRSYEFQRAAVRQYEGGWTSVSIADGGEASPIDAEVAVPQDEAYIERTFKILSGIQRKKGRGEGRLPPWEHPAKRSGGST
;
A
#
# COMPACT_ATOMS: atom_id res chain seq x y z
N MET A 1 -16.65 8.74 2.14
CA MET A 1 -15.43 8.25 1.48
C MET A 1 -14.29 8.20 2.46
N ALA A 2 -13.53 7.15 2.46
CA ALA A 2 -12.46 6.99 3.43
C ALA A 2 -11.24 7.82 3.07
N THR A 3 -10.45 8.21 4.07
CA THR A 3 -9.15 8.81 3.83
C THR A 3 -8.12 7.69 3.95
N VAL A 4 -6.90 7.95 3.53
CA VAL A 4 -5.83 6.97 3.66
C VAL A 4 -5.66 6.58 5.13
N LYS A 5 -5.76 7.55 6.04
CA LYS A 5 -5.64 7.25 7.44
C LYS A 5 -6.76 6.32 7.92
N ASP A 6 -7.96 6.48 7.39
CA ASP A 6 -9.08 5.63 7.79
C ASP A 6 -8.86 4.18 7.43
N LEU A 7 -8.08 3.92 6.38
CA LEU A 7 -7.83 2.55 5.96
C LEU A 7 -7.12 1.75 7.05
N LYS A 8 -6.35 2.44 7.88
CA LYS A 8 -5.59 1.76 8.92
C LYS A 8 -6.47 1.24 10.04
N SER A 9 -7.71 1.70 10.09
CA SER A 9 -8.64 1.25 11.11
C SER A 9 -9.54 0.11 10.63
N LEU A 10 -9.40 -0.28 9.38
CA LEU A 10 -10.27 -1.34 8.85
C LEU A 10 -9.63 -2.70 9.05
N ALA A 11 -10.46 -3.71 9.13
CA ALA A 11 -9.95 -5.07 9.30
C ALA A 11 -9.48 -5.60 7.96
N SER A 12 -8.52 -6.50 7.98
CA SER A 12 -8.07 -7.15 6.77
C SER A 12 -9.25 -7.79 6.07
N GLY A 13 -9.37 -7.57 4.80
CA GLY A 13 -10.46 -8.10 4.01
C GLY A 13 -11.59 -7.12 3.77
N GLU A 14 -11.66 -6.06 4.55
CA GLU A 14 -12.71 -5.07 4.32
C GLU A 14 -12.36 -4.26 3.09
N GLU A 15 -13.36 -3.77 2.41
CA GLU A 15 -13.17 -2.97 1.22
C GLU A 15 -13.47 -1.52 1.50
N ALA A 16 -12.79 -0.63 0.81
CA ALA A 16 -12.99 0.79 0.96
C ALA A 16 -12.88 1.50 -0.37
N THR A 17 -13.45 2.68 -0.45
CA THR A 17 -13.28 3.57 -1.58
C THR A 17 -12.61 4.83 -1.06
N PHE A 18 -11.55 5.24 -1.74
CA PHE A 18 -10.81 6.41 -1.30
C PHE A 18 -10.16 7.09 -2.49
N ARG A 19 -9.77 8.34 -2.33
CA ARG A 19 -9.09 9.10 -3.36
C ARG A 19 -7.67 9.38 -2.93
N ALA A 20 -6.75 9.29 -3.86
CA ALA A 20 -5.34 9.48 -3.53
C ALA A 20 -4.56 9.83 -4.78
N ARG A 21 -3.39 10.44 -4.57
CA ARG A 21 -2.48 10.75 -5.67
C ARG A 21 -1.40 9.70 -5.71
N VAL A 22 -1.02 9.28 -6.90
CA VAL A 22 0.03 8.29 -7.10
C VAL A 22 1.38 9.01 -7.02
N LEU A 23 2.24 8.56 -6.11
CA LEU A 23 3.53 9.18 -5.89
C LEU A 23 4.69 8.37 -6.46
N ARG A 24 4.58 7.05 -6.44
CA ARG A 24 5.64 6.17 -6.95
C ARG A 24 4.99 4.92 -7.56
N LEU A 25 5.66 4.35 -8.54
CA LEU A 25 5.24 3.09 -9.13
C LEU A 25 6.42 2.14 -9.14
N TRP A 26 6.18 0.86 -8.90
CA TRP A 26 7.25 -0.14 -8.98
C TRP A 26 6.63 -1.53 -9.20
N GLU A 27 7.49 -2.49 -9.44
CA GLU A 27 7.07 -3.88 -9.55
C GLU A 27 7.91 -4.73 -8.63
N VAL A 28 7.32 -5.73 -8.05
CA VAL A 28 8.05 -6.65 -7.24
C VAL A 28 7.40 -8.01 -7.40
N GLY A 29 8.18 -9.00 -7.79
CA GLY A 29 7.65 -10.36 -7.96
C GLY A 29 6.54 -10.45 -8.97
N GLY A 30 6.57 -9.63 -10.00
CA GLY A 30 5.52 -9.65 -10.99
C GLY A 30 4.28 -8.86 -10.63
N LEU A 31 4.26 -8.27 -9.44
CA LEU A 31 3.12 -7.48 -9.01
C LEU A 31 3.40 -6.01 -9.23
N ARG A 32 2.40 -5.30 -9.73
CA ARG A 32 2.52 -3.86 -9.94
C ARG A 32 2.00 -3.15 -8.71
N MET A 33 2.78 -2.22 -8.20
CA MET A 33 2.48 -1.52 -6.96
C MET A 33 2.55 -0.03 -7.13
N ALA A 34 1.81 0.68 -6.30
CA ALA A 34 1.86 2.14 -6.27
C ALA A 34 1.93 2.62 -4.82
N LEU A 35 2.71 3.67 -4.59
CA LEU A 35 2.64 4.41 -3.34
C LEU A 35 1.70 5.55 -3.62
N VAL A 36 0.65 5.65 -2.83
CA VAL A 36 -0.36 6.67 -3.03
C VAL A 36 -0.62 7.38 -1.71
N GLY A 37 -1.18 8.56 -1.78
CA GLY A 37 -1.44 9.28 -0.55
C GLY A 37 -2.47 10.36 -0.70
N ASP A 38 -2.92 10.87 0.46
CA ASP A 38 -3.72 12.07 0.56
C ASP A 38 -3.13 12.85 1.74
N GLU A 39 -3.80 13.91 2.18
CA GLU A 39 -3.28 14.70 3.29
C GLU A 39 -3.13 13.91 4.56
N SER A 40 -3.89 12.84 4.72
CA SER A 40 -3.89 12.09 5.97
C SER A 40 -2.76 11.08 6.05
N GLY A 41 -2.13 10.73 4.94
CA GLY A 41 -1.02 9.78 4.99
C GLY A 41 -0.79 9.07 3.67
N LEU A 42 0.03 8.05 3.72
CA LEU A 42 0.43 7.27 2.55
C LEU A 42 0.10 5.81 2.75
N THR A 43 -0.14 5.13 1.64
CA THR A 43 -0.35 3.68 1.71
C THR A 43 0.13 3.05 0.40
N ARG A 44 0.15 1.73 0.35
CA ARG A 44 0.56 1.00 -0.84
C ARG A 44 -0.66 0.35 -1.48
N VAL A 45 -0.73 0.40 -2.79
CA VAL A 45 -1.81 -0.23 -3.53
C VAL A 45 -1.24 -1.29 -4.47
N GLU A 46 -1.79 -2.49 -4.40
CA GLU A 46 -1.48 -3.52 -5.38
C GLU A 46 -2.44 -3.31 -6.53
N LEU A 47 -1.92 -3.02 -7.70
CA LEU A 47 -2.73 -2.53 -8.81
C LEU A 47 -3.37 -3.61 -9.67
N GLY A 48 -2.78 -4.77 -9.74
CA GLY A 48 -3.25 -5.78 -10.68
C GLY A 48 -3.08 -5.25 -12.09
N ALA A 49 -4.15 -5.25 -12.86
CA ALA A 49 -4.11 -4.79 -14.22
C ALA A 49 -4.42 -3.30 -14.38
N ALA A 50 -4.69 -2.61 -13.30
CA ALA A 50 -5.06 -1.21 -13.41
C ALA A 50 -3.90 -0.36 -13.89
N ALA A 51 -4.18 0.61 -14.75
CA ALA A 51 -3.16 1.49 -15.27
C ALA A 51 -3.27 2.83 -14.58
N VAL A 52 -2.22 3.25 -13.93
CA VAL A 52 -2.18 4.55 -13.27
C VAL A 52 -0.85 5.22 -13.60
N GLU A 53 -0.78 6.52 -13.40
CA GLU A 53 0.41 7.30 -13.71
C GLU A 53 0.87 8.07 -12.48
N GLU A 54 2.18 8.21 -12.33
CA GLU A 54 2.70 9.01 -11.23
C GLU A 54 2.25 10.45 -11.40
N GLY A 55 1.88 11.05 -10.30
CA GLY A 55 1.44 12.44 -10.28
C GLY A 55 -0.04 12.64 -10.46
N ARG A 56 -0.76 11.62 -10.89
CA ARG A 56 -2.20 11.76 -11.08
C ARG A 56 -2.97 11.28 -9.89
N SER A 57 -4.18 11.79 -9.75
CA SER A 57 -5.06 11.41 -8.65
C SER A 57 -6.17 10.51 -9.16
N TYR A 58 -6.54 9.54 -8.35
CA TYR A 58 -7.53 8.53 -8.73
C TYR A 58 -8.48 8.27 -7.58
N GLU A 59 -9.66 7.77 -7.92
CA GLU A 59 -10.54 7.21 -6.93
C GLU A 59 -10.35 5.71 -7.01
N PHE A 60 -9.93 5.10 -5.92
CA PHE A 60 -9.71 3.66 -5.84
C PHE A 60 -10.96 3.05 -5.23
N GLN A 61 -11.60 2.15 -5.97
CA GLN A 61 -12.86 1.57 -5.55
C GLN A 61 -12.72 0.09 -5.25
N ARG A 62 -13.44 -0.34 -4.24
CA ARG A 62 -13.40 -1.72 -3.79
C ARG A 62 -11.98 -2.19 -3.51
N ALA A 63 -11.24 -1.36 -2.82
CA ALA A 63 -9.88 -1.68 -2.46
C ALA A 63 -9.90 -2.52 -1.20
N ALA A 64 -9.40 -3.73 -1.30
CA ALA A 64 -9.41 -4.65 -0.15
C ALA A 64 -8.24 -4.34 0.74
N VAL A 65 -8.52 -4.09 2.00
CA VAL A 65 -7.52 -3.68 2.97
C VAL A 65 -6.78 -4.90 3.48
N ARG A 66 -5.48 -4.76 3.69
CA ARG A 66 -4.69 -5.81 4.27
C ARG A 66 -3.77 -5.19 5.32
N GLN A 67 -3.86 -5.66 6.53
CA GLN A 67 -3.04 -5.15 7.61
C GLN A 67 -1.84 -6.06 7.81
N TYR A 68 -0.68 -5.47 8.02
CA TYR A 68 0.54 -6.21 8.27
C TYR A 68 1.02 -5.94 9.69
N GLU A 69 1.80 -6.83 10.22
CA GLU A 69 2.36 -6.64 11.53
C GLU A 69 3.22 -5.40 11.50
N GLY A 70 3.29 -4.69 12.59
CA GLY A 70 4.04 -3.45 12.63
C GLY A 70 3.17 -2.25 12.31
N GLY A 71 1.89 -2.45 12.07
CA GLY A 71 0.98 -1.34 11.84
C GLY A 71 0.95 -0.83 10.41
N TRP A 72 1.51 -1.57 9.47
CA TRP A 72 1.50 -1.14 8.09
C TRP A 72 0.24 -1.63 7.38
N THR A 73 -0.30 -0.79 6.52
CA THR A 73 -1.52 -1.09 5.78
C THR A 73 -1.25 -1.05 4.29
N SER A 74 -1.83 -1.97 3.57
CA SER A 74 -1.78 -1.97 2.12
C SER A 74 -3.18 -2.28 1.62
N VAL A 75 -3.47 -1.92 0.38
CA VAL A 75 -4.75 -2.27 -0.20
C VAL A 75 -4.52 -2.91 -1.55
N SER A 76 -5.49 -3.63 -2.06
CA SER A 76 -5.39 -4.26 -3.36
C SER A 76 -6.65 -3.99 -4.15
N ILE A 77 -6.49 -3.58 -5.41
CA ILE A 77 -7.60 -3.48 -6.33
C ILE A 77 -7.47 -4.56 -7.39
N ALA A 78 -6.58 -5.53 -7.18
CA ALA A 78 -6.32 -6.56 -8.16
C ALA A 78 -7.50 -7.51 -8.37
N ASP A 79 -8.33 -7.70 -7.34
CA ASP A 79 -9.46 -8.60 -7.45
C ASP A 79 -10.76 -7.86 -7.46
N GLY A 80 -11.09 -7.24 -8.55
CA GLY A 80 -12.39 -6.61 -8.70
C GLY A 80 -12.45 -5.16 -8.33
N GLY A 81 -11.36 -4.59 -7.88
CA GLY A 81 -11.34 -3.17 -7.61
C GLY A 81 -10.99 -2.37 -8.85
N GLU A 82 -11.03 -1.07 -8.74
CA GLU A 82 -10.77 -0.19 -9.87
C GLU A 82 -10.07 1.09 -9.44
N ALA A 83 -9.35 1.70 -10.37
CA ALA A 83 -8.79 3.03 -10.17
C ALA A 83 -9.32 3.90 -11.30
N SER A 84 -10.06 4.93 -10.96
CA SER A 84 -10.64 5.85 -11.93
C SER A 84 -10.00 7.22 -11.81
N PRO A 85 -9.49 7.79 -12.88
CA PRO A 85 -8.87 9.11 -12.79
C PRO A 85 -9.90 10.15 -12.37
N ILE A 86 -9.46 11.12 -11.57
CA ILE A 86 -10.34 12.22 -11.17
C ILE A 86 -9.67 13.52 -11.55
N ASP A 87 -10.49 14.55 -11.76
CA ASP A 87 -9.96 15.84 -12.14
C ASP A 87 -9.33 16.57 -10.98
N ALA A 88 -9.76 16.29 -9.78
CA ALA A 88 -9.22 16.97 -8.62
C ALA A 88 -7.79 16.51 -8.36
N GLU A 89 -6.97 17.41 -7.86
CA GLU A 89 -5.62 17.04 -7.51
C GLU A 89 -5.60 16.82 -6.01
N VAL A 90 -5.40 15.60 -5.60
CA VAL A 90 -5.43 15.26 -4.17
C VAL A 90 -4.15 15.77 -3.53
N ALA A 91 -4.30 16.52 -2.43
CA ALA A 91 -3.14 17.03 -1.71
C ALA A 91 -2.46 15.90 -0.96
N VAL A 92 -1.14 15.95 -0.89
CA VAL A 92 -0.34 14.94 -0.21
C VAL A 92 0.66 15.65 0.70
N PRO A 93 1.23 14.95 1.68
CA PRO A 93 2.25 15.56 2.52
C PRO A 93 3.41 16.05 1.66
N GLN A 94 3.93 17.22 2.00
CA GLN A 94 4.99 17.83 1.21
C GLN A 94 6.38 17.50 1.73
N ASP A 95 6.51 16.54 2.58
CA ASP A 95 7.79 16.18 3.18
C ASP A 95 8.43 15.07 2.37
N GLU A 96 9.38 15.41 1.53
CA GLU A 96 10.03 14.43 0.68
C GLU A 96 10.76 13.35 1.47
N ALA A 97 11.32 13.70 2.62
CA ALA A 97 12.01 12.72 3.43
C ALA A 97 11.02 11.68 3.98
N TYR A 98 9.85 12.13 4.36
CA TYR A 98 8.82 11.23 4.84
C TYR A 98 8.33 10.33 3.71
N ILE A 99 8.12 10.90 2.52
CA ILE A 99 7.67 10.11 1.37
C ILE A 99 8.71 9.06 1.02
N GLU A 100 9.98 9.44 0.98
CA GLU A 100 11.02 8.51 0.61
C GLU A 100 11.19 7.40 1.65
N ARG A 101 11.11 7.74 2.92
CA ARG A 101 11.23 6.77 3.98
C ARG A 101 10.09 5.77 3.92
N THR A 102 8.88 6.28 3.70
CA THR A 102 7.70 5.43 3.62
C THR A 102 7.79 4.54 2.38
N PHE A 103 8.26 5.09 1.27
CA PHE A 103 8.41 4.31 0.06
C PHE A 103 9.38 3.14 0.29
N LYS A 104 10.50 3.39 0.95
CA LYS A 104 11.45 2.33 1.18
C LYS A 104 10.87 1.22 2.04
N ILE A 105 10.08 1.58 3.03
CA ILE A 105 9.49 0.57 3.88
C ILE A 105 8.41 -0.20 3.13
N LEU A 106 7.50 0.50 2.51
CA LEU A 106 6.37 -0.16 1.87
C LEU A 106 6.78 -0.94 0.62
N SER A 107 7.78 -0.47 -0.10
CA SER A 107 8.23 -1.21 -1.26
C SER A 107 9.00 -2.46 -0.87
N GLY A 108 9.45 -2.55 0.37
CA GLY A 108 10.12 -3.75 0.85
C GLY A 108 9.19 -4.81 1.39
N ILE A 109 7.91 -4.51 1.56
CA ILE A 109 6.97 -5.50 2.05
C ILE A 109 6.58 -6.42 0.93
N GLN A 110 6.83 -7.71 1.09
CA GLN A 110 6.48 -8.64 0.06
C GLN A 110 5.34 -9.51 0.48
N ARG A 111 4.49 -9.86 -0.52
CA ARG A 111 3.42 -10.73 -0.23
C ARG A 111 4.00 -12.05 0.03
N LYS A 112 3.57 -12.70 1.02
CA LYS A 112 4.02 -13.99 1.28
C LYS A 112 3.46 -14.87 0.38
N LYS A 113 4.09 -15.42 -0.41
CA LYS A 113 3.60 -16.32 -1.31
C LYS A 113 3.34 -17.54 -0.73
N GLY A 114 3.09 -17.64 0.30
CA GLY A 114 2.75 -18.88 0.74
C GLY A 114 3.91 -19.65 1.16
N ARG A 115 4.97 -19.30 0.97
CA ARG A 115 5.96 -20.06 1.21
C ARG A 115 6.18 -19.81 2.46
N GLY A 116 5.58 -19.15 2.99
CA GLY A 116 5.75 -19.05 4.25
C GLY A 116 7.04 -19.10 4.77
N GLU A 117 7.84 -19.12 4.19
CA GLU A 117 8.97 -19.25 4.60
C GLU A 117 9.13 -18.43 5.68
N GLY A 118 8.20 -17.98 6.23
CA GLY A 118 8.43 -17.32 7.38
C GLY A 118 9.27 -16.11 7.26
N ARG A 119 9.46 -15.71 6.09
CA ARG A 119 10.21 -14.60 5.93
C ARG A 119 9.49 -13.46 6.48
N LEU A 120 10.00 -12.76 7.39
CA LEU A 120 9.37 -11.61 7.99
C LEU A 120 9.45 -10.39 7.10
N PRO A 121 8.50 -9.46 7.22
CA PRO A 121 8.60 -8.19 6.52
C PRO A 121 9.84 -7.42 6.98
N PRO A 122 10.36 -6.55 6.15
CA PRO A 122 11.60 -5.85 6.48
C PRO A 122 11.59 -5.06 7.77
N TRP A 123 10.43 -4.60 8.22
CA TRP A 123 10.38 -3.83 9.44
C TRP A 123 10.32 -4.71 10.67
N GLU A 124 10.23 -6.01 10.51
CA GLU A 124 10.23 -6.91 11.64
C GLU A 124 11.59 -7.47 11.87
N HIS A 125 11.89 -7.76 13.10
CA HIS A 125 13.18 -8.27 13.42
C HIS A 125 13.21 -9.76 13.35
N PRO A 126 13.84 -10.28 12.39
CA PRO A 126 13.85 -11.71 12.20
C PRO A 126 14.40 -12.50 13.36
N ALA A 127 15.18 -11.86 14.10
CA ALA A 127 15.78 -12.62 15.14
C ALA A 127 14.87 -13.17 16.13
N LYS A 128 13.88 -12.64 16.16
CA LYS A 128 13.00 -13.15 17.05
C LYS A 128 12.52 -14.28 16.69
N ARG A 129 12.95 -14.76 16.13
CA ARG A 129 12.47 -15.87 15.63
C ARG A 129 13.11 -16.79 15.85
N SER A 130 13.57 -16.82 16.36
CA SER A 130 13.95 -17.49 16.35
C SER A 130 13.99 -18.09 16.39
N GLY A 131 14.24 -18.19 16.49
CA GLY A 131 14.25 -18.68 16.24
C GLY A 131 14.43 -18.92 15.96
N GLY A 132 14.63 -18.94 15.93
CA GLY A 132 14.78 -19.13 15.49
C GLY A 132 15.17 -19.08 15.10
N SER A 133 15.56 -19.00 15.09
CA SER A 133 15.86 -18.86 14.69
C SER A 133 16.13 -18.89 14.60
N THR A 134 16.45 -19.03 14.80
CA THR A 134 16.64 -19.00 14.76
C THR A 134 16.75 -19.05 14.72
#